data_3ff9f94126fc2c554e9af7f30a02dc33
#
_entry.id   3ff9f94126fc2c554e9af7f30a02dc33
#
_cell.length_a   1.000
_cell.length_b   1.000
_cell.length_c   1.000
_cell.angle_alpha   90.00
_cell.angle_beta   90.00
_cell.angle_gamma   90.00
#
_symmetry.space_group_name_H-M   'P 1'
#
loop_
_entity.id
_entity.type
_entity.pdbx_description
1 polymer ?
#
loop_
_entity_poly.entity_id
_entity_poly.type
_entity_poly.pdbx_seq_one_letter_code
_entity_poly.pdbx_strand_id
1 'polypeptide(L)'
;MLLSVLIIYGSTLIFLKVFGKQGLYCFTSIATIAANIEVLIVIIAFGMEMTLGNVLFASTFLVTDIISEIYGKKEAKTAVHIGIATSMLFIVLSQWWLLYTPAKSDFAMPAMKTIFSNTPRLMIASMLVYAIVQEFDVWAYHKWWDWTEKKFGSRYKFLWLRNNGSTLISQFLNNLLFTFAAFWGVHSVKTIINIVISSYVIFIVTSLLDTPFVYLARRMHKSEMKKVEAKQE
;
A
#
# COMPACT_ATOMS: atom_id res chain seq x y z
N MET A 1 9.84 -13.67 -2.28
CA MET A 1 8.70 -12.85 -2.67
C MET A 1 7.35 -13.42 -2.26
N LEU A 2 6.92 -14.63 -2.67
CA LEU A 2 5.63 -15.21 -2.22
C LEU A 2 5.51 -15.29 -0.70
N LEU A 3 6.58 -15.70 -0.01
CA LEU A 3 6.61 -15.71 1.46
C LEU A 3 6.43 -14.31 2.04
N SER A 4 7.05 -13.28 1.46
CA SER A 4 6.87 -11.88 1.91
C SER A 4 5.42 -11.42 1.75
N VAL A 5 4.77 -11.75 0.62
CA VAL A 5 3.33 -11.48 0.40
C VAL A 5 2.49 -12.15 1.49
N LEU A 6 2.72 -13.43 1.77
CA LEU A 6 1.97 -14.16 2.80
C LEU A 6 2.17 -13.58 4.20
N ILE A 7 3.41 -13.19 4.56
CA ILE A 7 3.71 -12.57 5.85
C ILE A 7 3.02 -11.21 5.95
N ILE A 8 3.17 -10.34 4.96
CA ILE A 8 2.62 -8.98 4.97
C ILE A 8 1.08 -9.01 4.97
N TYR A 9 0.47 -9.78 4.05
CA TYR A 9 -0.99 -9.88 3.95
C TYR A 9 -1.58 -10.64 5.15
N GLY A 10 -0.90 -11.66 5.65
CA GLY A 10 -1.27 -12.35 6.89
C GLY A 10 -1.20 -11.43 8.10
N SER A 11 -0.17 -10.59 8.20
CA SER A 11 -0.06 -9.57 9.26
C SER A 11 -1.22 -8.57 9.22
N THR A 12 -1.66 -8.15 8.03
CA THR A 12 -2.86 -7.30 7.88
C THR A 12 -4.09 -7.93 8.54
N LEU A 13 -4.31 -9.25 8.32
CA LEU A 13 -5.42 -9.97 8.95
C LEU A 13 -5.25 -10.13 10.46
N ILE A 14 -4.02 -10.30 10.94
CA ILE A 14 -3.73 -10.35 12.38
C ILE A 14 -4.06 -8.99 13.02
N PHE A 15 -3.62 -7.89 12.42
CA PHE A 15 -3.94 -6.54 12.89
C PHE A 15 -5.45 -6.27 12.89
N LEU A 16 -6.17 -6.70 11.85
CA LEU A 16 -7.63 -6.64 11.81
C LEU A 16 -8.24 -7.43 12.96
N LYS A 17 -7.79 -8.67 13.20
CA LYS A 17 -8.35 -9.56 14.22
C LYS A 17 -8.12 -9.05 15.63
N VAL A 18 -6.93 -8.52 15.92
CA VAL A 18 -6.53 -8.13 17.28
C VAL A 18 -7.02 -6.73 17.62
N PHE A 19 -6.93 -5.80 16.70
CA PHE A 19 -7.17 -4.37 16.93
C PHE A 19 -8.30 -3.77 16.09
N GLY A 20 -8.97 -4.59 15.27
CA GLY A 20 -10.06 -4.13 14.40
C GLY A 20 -9.64 -3.05 13.41
N LYS A 21 -10.49 -2.04 13.24
CA LYS A 21 -10.23 -0.89 12.36
C LYS A 21 -8.95 -0.14 12.73
N GLN A 22 -8.69 0.04 14.01
CA GLN A 22 -7.50 0.75 14.49
C GLN A 22 -6.21 0.02 14.09
N GLY A 23 -6.24 -1.31 14.12
CA GLY A 23 -5.13 -2.13 13.64
C GLY A 23 -4.81 -1.88 12.17
N LEU A 24 -5.82 -1.76 11.33
CA LEU A 24 -5.63 -1.45 9.90
C LEU A 24 -5.04 -0.06 9.68
N TYR A 25 -5.43 0.94 10.48
CA TYR A 25 -4.82 2.28 10.43
C TYR A 25 -3.34 2.25 10.86
N CYS A 26 -3.04 1.55 11.95
CA CYS A 26 -1.65 1.35 12.38
C CYS A 26 -0.83 0.63 11.31
N PHE A 27 -1.39 -0.42 10.70
CA PHE A 27 -0.73 -1.14 9.63
C PHE A 27 -0.45 -0.23 8.42
N THR A 28 -1.43 0.61 8.01
CA THR A 28 -1.23 1.60 6.94
C THR A 28 -0.04 2.51 7.23
N SER A 29 0.05 3.03 8.46
CA SER A 29 1.16 3.90 8.87
C SER A 29 2.52 3.20 8.78
N ILE A 30 2.62 1.96 9.28
CA ILE A 30 3.84 1.17 9.21
C ILE A 30 4.19 0.84 7.76
N ALA A 31 3.21 0.41 6.97
CA ALA A 31 3.41 0.01 5.59
C ALA A 31 3.89 1.17 4.71
N THR A 32 3.32 2.36 4.87
CA THR A 32 3.74 3.54 4.09
C THR A 32 5.15 4.00 4.46
N ILE A 33 5.53 3.99 5.74
CA ILE A 33 6.90 4.34 6.17
C ILE A 33 7.91 3.31 5.67
N ALA A 34 7.66 2.04 5.93
CA ALA A 34 8.58 0.97 5.57
C ALA A 34 8.72 0.84 4.04
N ALA A 35 7.64 0.99 3.26
CA ALA A 35 7.72 0.99 1.80
C ALA A 35 8.60 2.11 1.25
N ASN A 36 8.61 3.29 1.88
CA ASN A 36 9.50 4.40 1.50
C ASN A 36 10.99 4.09 1.78
N ILE A 37 11.30 3.21 2.74
CA ILE A 37 12.66 2.73 2.97
C ILE A 37 12.99 1.59 2.00
N GLU A 38 12.09 0.61 1.86
CA GLU A 38 12.29 -0.56 1.01
C GLU A 38 12.38 -0.23 -0.49
N VAL A 39 11.82 0.90 -0.93
CA VAL A 39 11.94 1.34 -2.35
C VAL A 39 13.39 1.58 -2.77
N LEU A 40 14.29 1.82 -1.81
CA LEU A 40 15.73 2.01 -2.05
C LEU A 40 16.48 0.68 -2.23
N ILE A 41 15.85 -0.44 -1.85
CA ILE A 41 16.45 -1.77 -1.92
C ILE A 41 16.03 -2.42 -3.24
N VAL A 42 16.98 -2.63 -4.14
CA VAL A 42 16.76 -3.33 -5.41
C VAL A 42 17.03 -4.81 -5.22
N ILE A 43 16.08 -5.64 -5.62
CA ILE A 43 16.16 -7.11 -5.54
C ILE A 43 15.93 -7.72 -6.92
N ILE A 44 16.34 -8.98 -7.08
CA ILE A 44 15.99 -9.78 -8.26
C ILE A 44 14.82 -10.72 -7.87
N ALA A 45 13.70 -10.56 -8.55
CA ALA A 45 12.57 -11.47 -8.41
C ALA A 45 12.03 -11.85 -9.79
N PHE A 46 11.75 -13.13 -10.01
CA PHE A 46 11.31 -13.69 -11.29
C PHE A 46 12.24 -13.35 -12.47
N GLY A 47 13.55 -13.23 -12.21
CA GLY A 47 14.55 -12.85 -13.21
C GLY A 47 14.54 -11.37 -13.63
N MET A 48 13.80 -10.52 -12.91
CA MET A 48 13.70 -9.08 -13.16
C MET A 48 14.20 -8.28 -11.95
N GLU A 49 14.84 -7.15 -12.18
CA GLU A 49 15.17 -6.17 -11.14
C GLU A 49 13.91 -5.40 -10.74
N MET A 50 13.70 -5.27 -9.43
CA MET A 50 12.58 -4.52 -8.86
C MET A 50 12.93 -3.97 -7.49
N THR A 51 12.17 -3.00 -7.00
CA THR A 51 12.31 -2.53 -5.62
C THR A 51 11.60 -3.47 -4.64
N LEU A 52 12.21 -3.72 -3.49
CA LEU A 52 11.62 -4.53 -2.42
C LEU A 52 10.28 -3.94 -1.95
N GLY A 53 10.17 -2.62 -1.91
CA GLY A 53 8.99 -1.88 -1.46
C GLY A 53 7.71 -2.15 -2.26
N ASN A 54 7.79 -2.73 -3.46
CA ASN A 54 6.61 -3.00 -4.29
C ASN A 54 5.58 -3.88 -3.58
N VAL A 55 6.02 -4.91 -2.83
CA VAL A 55 5.11 -5.84 -2.13
C VAL A 55 4.43 -5.16 -0.94
N LEU A 56 5.22 -4.43 -0.14
CA LEU A 56 4.68 -3.73 1.02
C LEU A 56 3.78 -2.56 0.59
N PHE A 57 4.14 -1.86 -0.48
CA PHE A 57 3.28 -0.84 -1.07
C PHE A 57 1.95 -1.43 -1.59
N ALA A 58 1.99 -2.59 -2.25
CA ALA A 58 0.76 -3.28 -2.68
C ALA A 58 -0.16 -3.61 -1.50
N SER A 59 0.38 -3.88 -0.31
CA SER A 59 -0.43 -4.15 0.88
C SER A 59 -1.26 -2.94 1.34
N THR A 60 -0.88 -1.72 0.98
CA THR A 60 -1.68 -0.53 1.30
C THR A 60 -3.03 -0.51 0.55
N PHE A 61 -3.06 -1.05 -0.68
CA PHE A 61 -4.31 -1.26 -1.44
C PHE A 61 -5.16 -2.34 -0.78
N LEU A 62 -4.58 -3.48 -0.42
CA LEU A 62 -5.28 -4.53 0.34
C LEU A 62 -5.94 -3.96 1.60
N VAL A 63 -5.24 -3.13 2.36
CA VAL A 63 -5.78 -2.53 3.60
C VAL A 63 -6.95 -1.60 3.30
N THR A 64 -6.84 -0.73 2.31
CA THR A 64 -7.93 0.18 1.92
C THR A 64 -9.12 -0.56 1.34
N ASP A 65 -8.91 -1.67 0.63
CA ASP A 65 -9.97 -2.54 0.12
C ASP A 65 -10.69 -3.28 1.26
N ILE A 66 -9.95 -3.81 2.23
CA ILE A 66 -10.52 -4.41 3.44
C ILE A 66 -11.34 -3.38 4.22
N ILE A 67 -10.81 -2.17 4.43
CA ILE A 67 -11.53 -1.10 5.13
C ILE A 67 -12.77 -0.68 4.33
N SER A 68 -12.67 -0.53 3.01
CA SER A 68 -13.81 -0.22 2.12
C SER A 68 -14.91 -1.26 2.24
N GLU A 69 -14.54 -2.55 2.25
CA GLU A 69 -15.50 -3.67 2.31
C GLU A 69 -16.18 -3.81 3.66
N ILE A 70 -15.46 -3.57 4.75
CA ILE A 70 -15.93 -3.83 6.11
C ILE A 70 -16.52 -2.57 6.76
N TYR A 71 -15.83 -1.45 6.63
CA TYR A 71 -16.13 -0.20 7.36
C TYR A 71 -16.62 0.93 6.45
N GLY A 72 -16.51 0.76 5.13
CA GLY A 72 -17.04 1.67 4.14
C GLY A 72 -16.07 2.79 3.72
N LYS A 73 -16.53 3.57 2.74
CA LYS A 73 -15.74 4.57 2.01
C LYS A 73 -15.08 5.63 2.89
N LYS A 74 -15.82 6.13 3.89
CA LYS A 74 -15.33 7.19 4.79
C LYS A 74 -14.09 6.74 5.56
N GLU A 75 -14.14 5.52 6.09
CA GLU A 75 -13.04 4.97 6.87
C GLU A 75 -11.83 4.62 5.99
N ALA A 76 -12.07 4.14 4.75
CA ALA A 76 -11.00 3.92 3.78
C ALA A 76 -10.26 5.23 3.44
N LYS A 77 -10.98 6.32 3.21
CA LYS A 77 -10.39 7.66 3.02
C LYS A 77 -9.59 8.11 4.24
N THR A 78 -10.10 7.86 5.43
CA THR A 78 -9.37 8.16 6.68
C THR A 78 -8.04 7.40 6.73
N ALA A 79 -8.01 6.11 6.35
CA ALA A 79 -6.77 5.35 6.27
C ALA A 79 -5.77 5.94 5.27
N VAL A 80 -6.24 6.38 4.10
CA VAL A 80 -5.40 7.08 3.10
C VAL A 80 -4.81 8.36 3.68
N HIS A 81 -5.62 9.19 4.32
CA HIS A 81 -5.14 10.44 4.95
C HIS A 81 -4.14 10.19 6.08
N ILE A 82 -4.33 9.12 6.88
CA ILE A 82 -3.36 8.69 7.89
C ILE A 82 -2.04 8.29 7.22
N GLY A 83 -2.10 7.50 6.14
CA GLY A 83 -0.91 7.12 5.36
C GLY A 83 -0.16 8.33 4.80
N ILE A 84 -0.87 9.32 4.25
CA ILE A 84 -0.27 10.58 3.75
C ILE A 84 0.40 11.35 4.90
N ALA A 85 -0.32 11.55 6.00
CA ALA A 85 0.19 12.31 7.16
C ALA A 85 1.42 11.65 7.78
N THR A 86 1.41 10.32 7.94
CA THR A 86 2.56 9.55 8.48
C THR A 86 3.75 9.55 7.53
N SER A 87 3.54 9.46 6.21
CA SER A 87 4.60 9.59 5.22
C SER A 87 5.23 10.98 5.24
N MET A 88 4.41 12.03 5.31
CA MET A 88 4.88 13.41 5.41
C MET A 88 5.73 13.62 6.68
N LEU A 89 5.21 13.16 7.83
CA LEU A 89 5.93 13.25 9.10
C LEU A 89 7.27 12.50 9.00
N PHE A 90 7.28 11.30 8.42
CA PHE A 90 8.50 10.51 8.27
C PHE A 90 9.54 11.20 7.38
N ILE A 91 9.10 11.84 6.27
CA ILE A 91 10.00 12.63 5.41
C ILE A 91 10.63 13.76 6.22
N VAL A 92 9.83 14.53 6.96
CA VAL A 92 10.34 15.63 7.78
C VAL A 92 11.33 15.11 8.83
N LEU A 93 10.98 14.06 9.56
CA LEU A 93 11.85 13.49 10.60
C LEU A 93 13.16 12.94 10.02
N SER A 94 13.11 12.23 8.89
CA SER A 94 14.31 11.68 8.25
C SER A 94 15.29 12.76 7.79
N GLN A 95 14.79 13.89 7.29
CA GLN A 95 15.63 15.04 6.94
C GLN A 95 16.15 15.76 8.20
N TRP A 96 15.31 15.87 9.24
CA TRP A 96 15.70 16.47 10.52
C TRP A 96 16.85 15.72 11.18
N TRP A 97 16.87 14.38 11.13
CA TRP A 97 17.96 13.58 11.70
C TRP A 97 19.32 13.91 11.08
N LEU A 98 19.39 14.28 9.81
CA LEU A 98 20.62 14.61 9.10
C LEU A 98 21.25 15.94 9.54
N LEU A 99 20.51 16.78 10.27
CA LEU A 99 20.99 18.08 10.76
C LEU A 99 21.84 17.94 12.04
N TYR A 100 21.76 16.79 12.72
CA TYR A 100 22.54 16.58 13.93
C TYR A 100 24.01 16.26 13.64
N THR A 101 24.91 16.80 14.46
CA THR A 101 26.34 16.47 14.40
C THR A 101 26.58 15.16 15.13
N PRO A 102 27.09 14.11 14.49
CA PRO A 102 27.32 12.81 15.12
C PRO A 102 28.45 12.89 16.15
N ALA A 103 28.36 12.12 17.23
CA ALA A 103 29.45 11.92 18.17
C ALA A 103 30.57 11.09 17.54
N LYS A 104 31.79 11.15 18.12
CA LYS A 104 32.93 10.37 17.59
C LYS A 104 32.71 8.84 17.64
N SER A 105 31.86 8.39 18.54
CA SER A 105 31.47 6.97 18.71
C SER A 105 30.29 6.55 17.84
N ASP A 106 29.72 7.47 17.07
CA ASP A 106 28.57 7.16 16.22
C ASP A 106 28.98 6.35 14.98
N PHE A 107 28.26 5.23 14.75
CA PHE A 107 28.44 4.37 13.58
C PHE A 107 27.28 4.46 12.59
N ALA A 108 26.14 5.06 12.98
CA ALA A 108 24.91 4.99 12.22
C ALA A 108 24.75 6.16 11.22
N MET A 109 25.21 7.36 11.58
CA MET A 109 24.99 8.56 10.79
C MET A 109 25.50 8.47 9.34
N PRO A 110 26.68 7.85 9.05
CA PRO A 110 27.14 7.67 7.66
C PRO A 110 26.13 6.88 6.81
N ALA A 111 25.58 5.79 7.35
CA ALA A 111 24.58 4.99 6.67
C ALA A 111 23.25 5.76 6.52
N MET A 112 22.80 6.46 7.55
CA MET A 112 21.61 7.31 7.52
C MET A 112 21.74 8.42 6.46
N LYS A 113 22.89 9.08 6.37
CA LYS A 113 23.18 10.06 5.32
C LYS A 113 23.10 9.42 3.94
N THR A 114 23.69 8.27 3.73
CA THR A 114 23.65 7.56 2.44
C THR A 114 22.21 7.25 2.03
N ILE A 115 21.39 6.79 3.00
CA ILE A 115 19.98 6.43 2.74
C ILE A 115 19.13 7.68 2.48
N PHE A 116 19.20 8.70 3.32
CA PHE A 116 18.23 9.80 3.32
C PHE A 116 18.67 11.07 2.60
N SER A 117 19.98 11.30 2.32
CA SER A 117 20.41 12.50 1.59
C SER A 117 20.07 12.47 0.10
N ASN A 118 20.09 11.29 -0.51
CA ASN A 118 19.88 11.13 -1.95
C ASN A 118 18.42 10.82 -2.32
N THR A 119 17.52 10.75 -1.35
CA THR A 119 16.17 10.24 -1.53
C THR A 119 15.02 11.24 -1.38
N PRO A 120 15.18 12.54 -1.09
CA PRO A 120 14.03 13.44 -0.92
C PRO A 120 13.09 13.42 -2.13
N ARG A 121 13.65 13.39 -3.36
CA ARG A 121 12.86 13.32 -4.60
C ARG A 121 12.03 12.05 -4.68
N LEU A 122 12.62 10.89 -4.38
CA LEU A 122 11.94 9.59 -4.39
C LEU A 122 10.82 9.55 -3.35
N MET A 123 11.09 10.02 -2.13
CA MET A 123 10.11 10.03 -1.03
C MET A 123 8.96 10.99 -1.30
N ILE A 124 9.23 12.20 -1.80
CA ILE A 124 8.21 13.17 -2.16
C ILE A 124 7.38 12.65 -3.33
N ALA A 125 8.01 12.10 -4.36
CA ALA A 125 7.31 11.49 -5.50
C ALA A 125 6.40 10.34 -5.03
N SER A 126 6.92 9.44 -4.18
CA SER A 126 6.15 8.33 -3.59
C SER A 126 4.95 8.84 -2.80
N MET A 127 5.12 9.84 -1.94
CA MET A 127 4.04 10.42 -1.15
C MET A 127 2.95 11.07 -2.01
N LEU A 128 3.35 11.88 -3.00
CA LEU A 128 2.39 12.56 -3.88
C LEU A 128 1.61 11.56 -4.74
N VAL A 129 2.30 10.58 -5.30
CA VAL A 129 1.66 9.54 -6.10
C VAL A 129 0.75 8.68 -5.23
N TYR A 130 1.20 8.30 -4.03
CA TYR A 130 0.36 7.61 -3.06
C TYR A 130 -0.94 8.38 -2.76
N ALA A 131 -0.84 9.68 -2.48
CA ALA A 131 -2.00 10.50 -2.17
C ALA A 131 -3.02 10.52 -3.32
N ILE A 132 -2.55 10.71 -4.56
CA ILE A 132 -3.42 10.75 -5.75
C ILE A 132 -4.03 9.39 -6.03
N VAL A 133 -3.22 8.36 -6.04
CA VAL A 133 -3.63 7.02 -6.51
C VAL A 133 -4.48 6.29 -5.48
N GLN A 134 -4.21 6.43 -4.20
CA GLN A 134 -5.03 5.80 -3.15
C GLN A 134 -6.43 6.45 -3.05
N GLU A 135 -6.54 7.78 -3.20
CA GLU A 135 -7.84 8.43 -3.29
C GLU A 135 -8.62 7.97 -4.53
N PHE A 136 -7.93 7.83 -5.66
CA PHE A 136 -8.52 7.27 -6.87
C PHE A 136 -8.96 5.81 -6.67
N ASP A 137 -8.14 4.98 -6.02
CA ASP A 137 -8.45 3.58 -5.75
C ASP A 137 -9.72 3.42 -4.90
N VAL A 138 -9.81 4.13 -3.78
CA VAL A 138 -11.01 4.14 -2.95
C VAL A 138 -12.24 4.62 -3.72
N TRP A 139 -12.09 5.64 -4.59
CA TRP A 139 -13.17 6.10 -5.46
C TRP A 139 -13.56 5.02 -6.48
N ALA A 140 -12.60 4.40 -7.16
CA ALA A 140 -12.82 3.37 -8.17
C ALA A 140 -13.47 2.12 -7.57
N TYR A 141 -12.98 1.65 -6.41
CA TYR A 141 -13.55 0.53 -5.68
C TYR A 141 -15.05 0.72 -5.44
N HIS A 142 -15.45 1.89 -4.93
CA HIS A 142 -16.86 2.19 -4.67
C HIS A 142 -17.68 2.40 -5.94
N LYS A 143 -17.08 2.89 -7.04
CA LYS A 143 -17.75 2.96 -8.35
C LYS A 143 -18.04 1.56 -8.92
N TRP A 144 -17.07 0.64 -8.82
CA TRP A 144 -17.28 -0.76 -9.17
C TRP A 144 -18.35 -1.40 -8.28
N TRP A 145 -18.37 -1.06 -7.00
CA TRP A 145 -19.40 -1.56 -6.08
C TRP A 145 -20.80 -1.09 -6.51
N ASP A 146 -21.00 0.22 -6.68
CA ASP A 146 -22.28 0.79 -7.12
C ASP A 146 -22.76 0.19 -8.45
N TRP A 147 -21.83 -0.01 -9.38
CA TRP A 147 -22.12 -0.59 -10.69
C TRP A 147 -22.56 -2.06 -10.58
N THR A 148 -21.83 -2.87 -9.79
CA THR A 148 -22.17 -4.28 -9.59
C THR A 148 -23.49 -4.45 -8.83
N GLU A 149 -23.76 -3.59 -7.86
CA GLU A 149 -25.02 -3.58 -7.11
C GLU A 149 -26.21 -3.27 -8.04
N LYS A 150 -26.11 -2.22 -8.86
CA LYS A 150 -27.14 -1.84 -9.84
C LYS A 150 -27.38 -2.92 -10.88
N LYS A 151 -26.34 -3.57 -11.39
CA LYS A 151 -26.43 -4.54 -12.48
C LYS A 151 -26.92 -5.91 -12.02
N PHE A 152 -26.53 -6.35 -10.82
CA PHE A 152 -26.74 -7.72 -10.35
C PHE A 152 -27.65 -7.81 -9.09
N GLY A 153 -28.17 -6.69 -8.59
CA GLY A 153 -29.08 -6.63 -7.45
C GLY A 153 -28.50 -7.12 -6.13
N SER A 154 -27.17 -7.20 -6.02
CA SER A 154 -26.52 -7.74 -4.81
C SER A 154 -25.29 -6.95 -4.43
N ARG A 155 -25.33 -6.40 -3.21
CA ARG A 155 -24.21 -5.68 -2.60
C ARG A 155 -23.05 -6.61 -2.20
N TYR A 156 -23.30 -7.90 -2.07
CA TYR A 156 -22.33 -8.85 -1.54
C TYR A 156 -21.64 -9.72 -2.59
N LYS A 157 -22.20 -9.80 -3.80
CA LYS A 157 -21.63 -10.56 -4.91
C LYS A 157 -20.52 -9.74 -5.59
N PHE A 158 -19.66 -10.44 -6.33
CA PHE A 158 -18.62 -9.84 -7.18
C PHE A 158 -17.57 -8.98 -6.44
N LEU A 159 -17.24 -9.32 -5.18
CA LEU A 159 -16.16 -8.68 -4.44
C LEU A 159 -14.85 -8.73 -5.23
N TRP A 160 -14.52 -9.88 -5.81
CA TRP A 160 -13.31 -10.05 -6.61
C TRP A 160 -13.23 -9.06 -7.79
N LEU A 161 -14.35 -8.71 -8.39
CA LEU A 161 -14.39 -7.80 -9.54
C LEU A 161 -14.11 -6.36 -9.11
N ARG A 162 -14.73 -5.88 -8.01
CA ARG A 162 -14.45 -4.54 -7.52
C ARG A 162 -13.05 -4.40 -6.95
N ASN A 163 -12.57 -5.43 -6.22
CA ASN A 163 -11.22 -5.47 -5.69
C ASN A 163 -10.18 -5.42 -6.82
N ASN A 164 -10.17 -6.39 -7.72
CA ASN A 164 -9.20 -6.42 -8.81
C ASN A 164 -9.44 -5.30 -9.84
N GLY A 165 -10.69 -4.91 -10.08
CA GLY A 165 -11.03 -3.85 -11.04
C GLY A 165 -10.52 -2.48 -10.62
N SER A 166 -10.56 -2.12 -9.32
CA SER A 166 -9.95 -0.89 -8.83
C SER A 166 -8.44 -1.02 -8.74
N THR A 167 -7.96 -2.05 -8.04
CA THR A 167 -6.56 -2.20 -7.66
C THR A 167 -5.63 -2.34 -8.88
N LEU A 168 -6.00 -3.10 -9.92
CA LEU A 168 -5.17 -3.21 -11.12
C LEU A 168 -4.99 -1.88 -11.84
N ILE A 169 -6.06 -1.09 -11.97
CA ILE A 169 -5.98 0.24 -12.61
C ILE A 169 -5.16 1.19 -11.73
N SER A 170 -5.43 1.19 -10.43
CA SER A 170 -4.75 2.07 -9.47
C SER A 170 -3.26 1.76 -9.38
N GLN A 171 -2.89 0.49 -9.33
CA GLN A 171 -1.48 0.08 -9.31
C GLN A 171 -0.77 0.37 -10.63
N PHE A 172 -1.45 0.27 -11.78
CA PHE A 172 -0.89 0.73 -13.06
C PHE A 172 -0.60 2.23 -13.04
N LEU A 173 -1.57 3.04 -12.60
CA LEU A 173 -1.40 4.49 -12.48
C LEU A 173 -0.28 4.84 -11.49
N ASN A 174 -0.25 4.17 -10.33
CA ASN A 174 0.80 4.35 -9.35
C ASN A 174 2.19 4.09 -9.94
N ASN A 175 2.35 2.94 -10.59
CA ASN A 175 3.62 2.54 -11.18
C ASN A 175 4.07 3.52 -12.27
N LEU A 176 3.15 3.93 -13.14
CA LEU A 176 3.43 4.90 -14.19
C LEU A 176 3.84 6.24 -13.60
N LEU A 177 3.01 6.83 -12.74
CA LEU A 177 3.25 8.16 -12.17
C LEU A 177 4.52 8.18 -11.31
N PHE A 178 4.70 7.18 -10.45
CA PHE A 178 5.88 7.09 -9.61
C PHE A 178 7.17 6.94 -10.41
N THR A 179 7.21 6.03 -11.39
CA THR A 179 8.41 5.77 -12.17
C THR A 179 8.83 7.00 -12.97
N PHE A 180 7.85 7.71 -13.55
CA PHE A 180 8.15 8.97 -14.22
C PHE A 180 8.61 10.07 -13.23
N ALA A 181 7.91 10.29 -12.14
CA ALA A 181 8.28 11.32 -11.15
C ALA A 181 9.64 11.07 -10.51
N ALA A 182 9.98 9.81 -10.23
CA ALA A 182 11.22 9.40 -9.61
C ALA A 182 12.42 9.47 -10.55
N PHE A 183 12.25 8.99 -11.79
CA PHE A 183 13.38 8.70 -12.69
C PHE A 183 13.46 9.56 -13.94
N TRP A 184 12.52 10.49 -14.17
CA TRP A 184 12.59 11.44 -15.28
C TRP A 184 13.86 12.30 -15.20
N GLY A 185 14.61 12.33 -16.30
CA GLY A 185 15.90 13.04 -16.37
C GLY A 185 17.10 12.28 -15.79
N VAL A 186 16.87 11.12 -15.16
CA VAL A 186 17.92 10.22 -14.64
C VAL A 186 18.15 9.05 -15.61
N HIS A 187 17.06 8.48 -16.12
CA HIS A 187 17.09 7.35 -17.05
C HIS A 187 16.47 7.71 -18.40
N SER A 188 16.84 6.95 -19.45
CA SER A 188 16.20 7.09 -20.77
C SER A 188 14.70 6.70 -20.69
N VAL A 189 13.87 7.29 -21.55
CA VAL A 189 12.43 6.95 -21.63
C VAL A 189 12.23 5.45 -21.86
N LYS A 190 13.06 4.81 -22.67
CA LYS A 190 13.00 3.36 -22.90
C LYS A 190 13.23 2.58 -21.61
N THR A 191 14.20 2.98 -20.80
CA THR A 191 14.47 2.36 -19.49
C THR A 191 13.29 2.57 -18.54
N ILE A 192 12.73 3.77 -18.48
CA ILE A 192 11.53 4.08 -17.66
C ILE A 192 10.35 3.18 -18.04
N ILE A 193 10.07 3.04 -19.34
CA ILE A 193 8.99 2.16 -19.82
C ILE A 193 9.25 0.70 -19.44
N ASN A 194 10.46 0.21 -19.56
CA ASN A 194 10.80 -1.15 -19.16
C ASN A 194 10.58 -1.37 -17.66
N ILE A 195 10.97 -0.41 -16.81
CA ILE A 195 10.71 -0.46 -15.37
C ILE A 195 9.20 -0.51 -15.10
N VAL A 196 8.40 0.33 -15.76
CA VAL A 196 6.94 0.33 -15.62
C VAL A 196 6.35 -1.04 -15.97
N ILE A 197 6.74 -1.62 -17.11
CA ILE A 197 6.20 -2.93 -17.53
C ILE A 197 6.60 -4.02 -16.55
N SER A 198 7.87 -4.11 -16.17
CA SER A 198 8.38 -5.13 -15.26
C SER A 198 7.72 -5.06 -13.88
N SER A 199 7.60 -3.86 -13.31
CA SER A 199 6.95 -3.65 -12.02
C SER A 199 5.46 -3.96 -12.08
N TYR A 200 4.78 -3.63 -13.19
CA TYR A 200 3.34 -3.87 -13.32
C TYR A 200 2.99 -5.37 -13.35
N VAL A 201 3.83 -6.21 -13.95
CA VAL A 201 3.64 -7.67 -13.89
C VAL A 201 3.56 -8.16 -12.44
N ILE A 202 4.39 -7.61 -11.57
CA ILE A 202 4.40 -7.96 -10.14
C ILE A 202 3.13 -7.45 -9.44
N PHE A 203 2.70 -6.25 -9.75
CA PHE A 203 1.46 -5.69 -9.21
C PHE A 203 0.22 -6.49 -9.63
N ILE A 204 0.19 -7.04 -10.84
CA ILE A 204 -0.88 -7.98 -11.26
C ILE A 204 -0.88 -9.22 -10.34
N VAL A 205 0.28 -9.81 -10.09
CA VAL A 205 0.39 -11.00 -9.23
C VAL A 205 -0.04 -10.68 -7.80
N THR A 206 0.42 -9.57 -7.23
CA THR A 206 0.06 -9.17 -5.85
C THR A 206 -1.43 -8.85 -5.73
N SER A 207 -2.03 -8.15 -6.71
CA SER A 207 -3.47 -7.85 -6.75
C SER A 207 -4.34 -9.11 -6.84
N LEU A 208 -3.93 -10.12 -7.61
CA LEU A 208 -4.65 -11.39 -7.66
C LEU A 208 -4.53 -12.15 -6.33
N LEU A 209 -3.38 -12.06 -5.66
CA LEU A 209 -3.13 -12.71 -4.37
C LEU A 209 -3.81 -11.99 -3.20
N ASP A 210 -4.17 -10.71 -3.30
CA ASP A 210 -4.86 -9.99 -2.21
C ASP A 210 -6.33 -10.39 -2.08
N THR A 211 -6.98 -10.76 -3.17
CA THR A 211 -8.40 -11.13 -3.20
C THR A 211 -8.81 -12.17 -2.14
N PRO A 212 -8.12 -13.31 -1.96
CA PRO A 212 -8.41 -14.25 -0.89
C PRO A 212 -8.38 -13.62 0.51
N PHE A 213 -7.47 -12.67 0.74
CA PHE A 213 -7.32 -12.00 2.04
C PHE A 213 -8.47 -11.04 2.31
N VAL A 214 -9.01 -10.33 1.30
CA VAL A 214 -10.22 -9.51 1.45
C VAL A 214 -11.43 -10.37 1.78
N TYR A 215 -11.59 -11.52 1.12
CA TYR A 215 -12.67 -12.47 1.46
C TYR A 215 -12.53 -13.02 2.88
N LEU A 216 -11.30 -13.35 3.29
CA LEU A 216 -11.02 -13.85 4.64
C LEU A 216 -11.30 -12.79 5.71
N ALA A 217 -10.85 -11.55 5.50
CA ALA A 217 -11.10 -10.41 6.36
C ALA A 217 -12.61 -10.19 6.57
N ARG A 218 -13.38 -10.21 5.49
CA ARG A 218 -14.83 -10.09 5.53
C ARG A 218 -15.50 -11.25 6.32
N ARG A 219 -15.02 -12.47 6.13
CA ARG A 219 -15.52 -13.64 6.88
C ARG A 219 -15.24 -13.53 8.37
N MET A 220 -14.02 -13.09 8.72
CA MET A 220 -13.60 -12.89 10.11
C MET A 220 -14.47 -11.84 10.80
N HIS A 221 -14.68 -10.69 10.17
CA HIS A 221 -15.51 -9.62 10.72
C HIS A 221 -16.95 -10.06 10.93
N LYS A 222 -17.57 -10.76 9.98
CA LYS A 222 -18.92 -11.31 10.15
C LYS A 222 -19.03 -12.29 11.33
N SER A 223 -17.99 -13.10 11.55
CA SER A 223 -17.96 -14.04 12.68
C SER A 223 -17.87 -13.32 14.03
N GLU A 224 -17.11 -12.22 14.08
CA GLU A 224 -17.01 -11.40 15.29
C GLU A 224 -18.32 -10.69 15.63
N MET A 225 -18.97 -10.09 14.63
CA MET A 225 -20.27 -9.43 14.82
C MET A 225 -21.33 -10.40 15.38
N LYS A 226 -21.43 -11.61 14.83
CA LYS A 226 -22.34 -12.64 15.36
C LYS A 226 -22.05 -13.03 16.82
N LYS A 227 -20.77 -13.06 17.23
CA LYS A 227 -20.38 -13.35 18.60
C LYS A 227 -20.74 -12.21 19.57
N VAL A 228 -20.68 -10.96 19.08
CA VAL A 228 -21.07 -9.79 19.89
C VAL A 228 -22.58 -9.77 20.08
N GLU A 229 -23.36 -10.02 19.02
CA GLU A 229 -24.84 -10.13 19.10
C GLU A 229 -25.26 -11.22 20.07
N ALA A 230 -24.68 -12.44 19.96
CA ALA A 230 -24.98 -13.57 20.84
C ALA A 230 -24.59 -13.40 22.34
N LYS A 231 -23.79 -12.38 22.66
CA LYS A 231 -23.43 -12.06 24.06
C LYS A 231 -24.31 -10.98 24.66
N GLN A 232 -25.12 -10.31 23.84
CA GLN A 232 -26.06 -9.27 24.26
C GLN A 232 -27.50 -9.81 24.48
N GLU A 233 -27.78 -11.02 23.98
CA GLU A 233 -28.95 -11.85 24.28
C GLU A 233 -28.73 -12.69 25.56
#